data_8ed6374aaa0b69c679290c5f92de8350
#
_entry.id   8ed6374aaa0b69c679290c5f92de8350
#
_cell.length_a   1.000
_cell.length_b   1.000
_cell.length_c   1.000
_cell.angle_alpha   90.00
_cell.angle_beta   90.00
_cell.angle_gamma   90.00
#
_symmetry.space_group_name_H-M   'P 1'
#
loop_
_entity.id
_entity.type
_entity.pdbx_description
1 polymer ?
#
loop_
_entity_poly.entity_id
_entity_poly.type
_entity_poly.pdbx_seq_one_letter_code
_entity_poly.pdbx_strand_id
1 'polypeptide(L)'
;MKRLMIADDEVLVRIGIKSMARWEQYGYTVVCDAEDGEEAYEKIKEFHPDIVLTDLKMSPRDGFWLMEQCQNEYPDMKFIVLSNYNDFDNVRKAMKMGACDYIFKLTVKTEELLKVLDEVSKKLPIKKEKAPDSSSCTIRYTGYWLGGDIICSRRRV
;
A
#
# COMPACT_ATOMS: atom_id res chain seq x y z
N MET A 1 -0.21 10.16 1.12
CA MET A 1 -1.05 8.96 1.35
C MET A 1 -0.35 7.70 0.87
N LYS A 2 -0.49 6.65 1.64
CA LYS A 2 0.02 5.33 1.24
C LYS A 2 -0.96 4.67 0.28
N ARG A 3 -0.43 4.05 -0.75
CA ARG A 3 -1.21 3.49 -1.86
C ARG A 3 -1.44 2.01 -1.63
N LEU A 4 -2.69 1.61 -1.58
CA LEU A 4 -3.12 0.22 -1.40
C LEU A 4 -3.59 -0.39 -2.71
N MET A 5 -3.31 -1.67 -2.87
CA MET A 5 -3.87 -2.51 -3.91
C MET A 5 -4.47 -3.75 -3.30
N ILE A 6 -5.56 -4.24 -3.86
CA ILE A 6 -6.23 -5.48 -3.43
C ILE A 6 -6.24 -6.45 -4.60
N ALA A 7 -5.70 -7.64 -4.39
CA ALA A 7 -5.71 -8.72 -5.38
C ALA A 7 -6.43 -9.94 -4.81
N ASP A 8 -7.58 -10.26 -5.33
CA ASP A 8 -8.40 -11.40 -4.93
C ASP A 8 -9.34 -11.78 -6.08
N ASP A 9 -9.50 -13.06 -6.34
CA ASP A 9 -10.41 -13.56 -7.36
C ASP A 9 -11.90 -13.39 -6.99
N GLU A 10 -12.18 -13.24 -5.70
CA GLU A 10 -13.52 -13.00 -5.19
C GLU A 10 -13.87 -11.50 -5.24
N VAL A 11 -14.79 -11.14 -6.12
CA VAL A 11 -15.23 -9.74 -6.28
C VAL A 11 -15.81 -9.17 -4.99
N LEU A 12 -16.52 -9.99 -4.20
CA LEU A 12 -17.12 -9.57 -2.93
C LEU A 12 -16.07 -9.22 -1.89
N VAL A 13 -14.94 -9.92 -1.86
CA VAL A 13 -13.82 -9.58 -0.97
C VAL A 13 -13.22 -8.23 -1.34
N ARG A 14 -12.99 -8.01 -2.64
CA ARG A 14 -12.46 -6.71 -3.12
C ARG A 14 -13.39 -5.55 -2.78
N ILE A 15 -14.68 -5.69 -3.07
CA ILE A 15 -15.69 -4.66 -2.74
C ILE A 15 -15.77 -4.47 -1.23
N GLY A 16 -15.80 -5.55 -0.46
CA GLY A 16 -15.88 -5.51 0.99
C GLY A 16 -14.74 -4.73 1.61
N ILE A 17 -13.51 -5.00 1.21
CA ILE A 17 -12.33 -4.29 1.74
C ILE A 17 -12.34 -2.83 1.29
N LYS A 18 -12.65 -2.53 0.04
CA LYS A 18 -12.72 -1.14 -0.45
C LYS A 18 -13.76 -0.30 0.29
N SER A 19 -14.89 -0.89 0.64
CA SER A 19 -16.00 -0.20 1.31
C SER A 19 -15.97 -0.27 2.84
N MET A 20 -15.05 -1.05 3.40
CA MET A 20 -14.94 -1.27 4.84
C MET A 20 -14.63 0.02 5.62
N ALA A 21 -13.89 0.93 5.03
CA ALA A 21 -13.50 2.19 5.65
C ALA A 21 -13.34 3.29 4.59
N ARG A 22 -13.38 4.52 5.04
CA ARG A 22 -12.92 5.67 4.26
C ARG A 22 -11.40 5.74 4.43
N TRP A 23 -10.70 5.05 3.56
CA TRP A 23 -9.25 4.84 3.66
C TRP A 23 -8.46 6.14 3.73
N GLU A 24 -8.94 7.17 3.04
CA GLU A 24 -8.31 8.49 3.02
C GLU A 24 -8.24 9.14 4.40
N GLN A 25 -9.22 8.89 5.27
CA GLN A 25 -9.22 9.39 6.65
C GLN A 25 -8.09 8.79 7.50
N TYR A 26 -7.59 7.64 7.11
CA TYR A 26 -6.52 6.92 7.80
C TYR A 26 -5.15 7.05 7.11
N GLY A 27 -5.07 7.88 6.08
CA GLY A 27 -3.83 8.10 5.33
C GLY A 27 -3.53 7.07 4.24
N TYR A 28 -4.55 6.34 3.79
CA TYR A 28 -4.46 5.33 2.74
C TYR A 28 -5.37 5.67 1.58
N THR A 29 -5.00 5.23 0.38
CA THR A 29 -5.87 5.28 -0.79
C THR A 29 -5.81 3.96 -1.55
N VAL A 30 -6.95 3.40 -1.88
CA VAL A 30 -7.02 2.20 -2.73
C VAL A 30 -6.91 2.64 -4.18
N VAL A 31 -5.78 2.39 -4.80
CA VAL A 31 -5.49 2.89 -6.16
C VAL A 31 -5.97 1.96 -7.25
N CYS A 32 -6.03 0.67 -6.97
CA CYS A 32 -6.52 -0.35 -7.91
C CYS A 32 -6.84 -1.65 -7.19
N ASP A 33 -7.52 -2.52 -7.91
CA ASP A 33 -7.74 -3.91 -7.51
C ASP A 33 -7.57 -4.84 -8.72
N ALA A 34 -7.33 -6.11 -8.46
CA ALA A 34 -7.13 -7.13 -9.47
C ALA A 34 -7.78 -8.44 -9.07
N GLU A 35 -8.14 -9.25 -10.05
CA GLU A 35 -8.77 -10.55 -9.82
C GLU A 35 -7.83 -11.75 -9.91
N ASP A 36 -6.61 -11.55 -10.41
CA ASP A 36 -5.57 -12.56 -10.45
C ASP A 36 -4.16 -11.94 -10.37
N GLY A 37 -3.15 -12.79 -10.28
CA GLY A 37 -1.77 -12.35 -10.15
C GLY A 37 -1.22 -11.66 -11.39
N GLU A 38 -1.66 -12.04 -12.57
CA GLU A 38 -1.21 -11.43 -13.83
C GLU A 38 -1.75 -10.01 -13.98
N GLU A 39 -3.04 -9.81 -13.77
CA GLU A 39 -3.66 -8.48 -13.74
C GLU A 39 -3.05 -7.61 -12.64
N ALA A 40 -2.82 -8.19 -11.47
CA ALA A 40 -2.17 -7.49 -10.36
C ALA A 40 -0.78 -7.01 -10.73
N TYR A 41 0.01 -7.84 -11.36
CA TYR A 41 1.37 -7.49 -11.80
C TYR A 41 1.37 -6.32 -12.79
N GLU A 42 0.48 -6.35 -13.78
CA GLU A 42 0.33 -5.25 -14.74
C GLU A 42 -0.09 -3.93 -14.07
N LYS A 43 -1.03 -4.01 -13.13
CA LYS A 43 -1.48 -2.83 -12.37
C LYS A 43 -0.42 -2.30 -11.41
N ILE A 44 0.41 -3.15 -10.86
CA ILE A 44 1.56 -2.72 -10.04
C ILE A 44 2.52 -1.86 -10.84
N LYS A 45 2.78 -2.22 -12.10
CA LYS A 45 3.62 -1.42 -12.98
C LYS A 45 3.04 -0.04 -13.28
N GLU A 46 1.73 0.07 -13.36
CA GLU A 46 1.03 1.31 -13.66
C GLU A 46 0.83 2.19 -12.42
N PHE A 47 0.34 1.61 -11.34
CA PHE A 47 -0.10 2.36 -10.16
C PHE A 47 0.94 2.46 -9.05
N HIS A 48 1.96 1.64 -9.03
CA HIS A 48 3.02 1.60 -8.01
C HIS A 48 2.49 1.65 -6.57
N PRO A 49 1.70 0.65 -6.13
CA PRO A 49 1.19 0.62 -4.77
C PRO A 49 2.33 0.45 -3.76
N ASP A 50 2.12 0.95 -2.56
CA ASP A 50 3.06 0.76 -1.45
C ASP A 50 2.82 -0.56 -0.71
N ILE A 51 1.54 -0.94 -0.58
CA ILE A 51 1.08 -2.15 0.10
C ILE A 51 0.11 -2.90 -0.81
N VAL A 52 0.31 -4.18 -0.96
CA VAL A 52 -0.56 -5.08 -1.72
C VAL A 52 -1.21 -6.09 -0.77
N LEU A 53 -2.52 -6.08 -0.69
CA LEU A 53 -3.32 -7.12 -0.04
C LEU A 53 -3.62 -8.17 -1.09
N THR A 54 -3.06 -9.37 -0.96
CA THR A 54 -3.22 -10.43 -1.97
C THR A 54 -3.74 -11.73 -1.39
N ASP A 55 -4.68 -12.34 -2.10
CA ASP A 55 -5.00 -13.75 -1.92
C ASP A 55 -3.85 -14.62 -2.46
N LEU A 56 -3.67 -15.79 -1.89
CA LEU A 56 -2.69 -16.76 -2.35
C LEU A 56 -3.24 -17.66 -3.45
N LYS A 57 -4.54 -17.92 -3.46
CA LYS A 57 -5.20 -18.80 -4.43
C LYS A 57 -5.96 -17.99 -5.47
N MET A 58 -5.31 -17.72 -6.56
CA MET A 58 -5.89 -17.03 -7.72
C MET A 58 -5.47 -17.77 -9.01
N SER A 59 -6.24 -17.65 -10.04
CA SER A 59 -5.96 -18.30 -11.34
C SER A 59 -6.12 -17.26 -12.46
N PRO A 60 -5.24 -17.25 -13.49
CA PRO A 60 -4.19 -18.20 -13.83
C PRO A 60 -2.88 -18.05 -13.05
N ARG A 61 -2.62 -16.90 -12.43
CA ARG A 61 -1.44 -16.66 -11.61
C ARG A 61 -1.84 -16.38 -10.17
N ASP A 62 -1.18 -17.03 -9.23
CA ASP A 62 -1.46 -16.94 -7.80
C ASP A 62 -0.69 -15.84 -7.09
N GLY A 63 -0.96 -15.66 -5.79
CA GLY A 63 -0.26 -14.69 -4.97
C GLY A 63 1.22 -14.99 -4.76
N PHE A 64 1.62 -16.25 -4.77
CA PHE A 64 3.02 -16.65 -4.68
C PHE A 64 3.80 -16.20 -5.91
N TRP A 65 3.25 -16.43 -7.09
CA TRP A 65 3.85 -15.96 -8.32
C TRP A 65 3.99 -14.44 -8.33
N LEU A 66 2.94 -13.73 -7.90
CA LEU A 66 2.95 -12.27 -7.81
C LEU A 66 4.06 -11.76 -6.88
N MET A 67 4.19 -12.34 -5.70
CA MET A 67 5.23 -11.98 -4.74
C MET A 67 6.63 -12.23 -5.30
N GLU A 68 6.81 -13.37 -5.96
CA GLU A 68 8.08 -13.75 -6.59
C GLU A 68 8.48 -12.75 -7.69
N GLN A 69 7.55 -12.35 -8.55
CA GLN A 69 7.81 -11.38 -9.62
C GLN A 69 8.17 -9.99 -9.06
N CYS A 70 7.50 -9.60 -7.98
CA CYS A 70 7.65 -8.24 -7.44
C CYS A 70 8.84 -8.08 -6.50
N GLN A 71 9.37 -9.14 -5.95
CA GLN A 71 10.41 -9.11 -4.91
C GLN A 71 11.68 -8.38 -5.36
N ASN A 72 12.10 -8.59 -6.59
CA ASN A 72 13.32 -7.99 -7.13
C ASN A 72 13.08 -6.61 -7.76
N GLU A 73 11.92 -6.43 -8.37
CA GLU A 73 11.58 -5.17 -9.08
C GLU A 73 11.09 -4.08 -8.13
N TYR A 74 10.39 -4.47 -7.07
CA TYR A 74 9.76 -3.55 -6.12
C TYR A 74 10.11 -3.92 -4.67
N PRO A 75 11.38 -3.81 -4.25
CA PRO A 75 11.83 -4.29 -2.94
C PRO A 75 11.19 -3.51 -1.76
N ASP A 76 10.73 -2.30 -2.00
CA ASP A 76 10.10 -1.48 -0.98
C ASP A 76 8.59 -1.74 -0.83
N MET A 77 7.98 -2.41 -1.80
CA MET A 77 6.57 -2.76 -1.75
C MET A 77 6.34 -3.89 -0.75
N LYS A 78 5.28 -3.76 0.05
CA LYS A 78 4.95 -4.73 1.10
C LYS A 78 3.72 -5.53 0.73
N PHE A 79 3.75 -6.82 1.07
CA PHE A 79 2.64 -7.73 0.85
C PHE A 79 2.00 -8.12 2.18
N ILE A 80 0.67 -8.08 2.21
CA ILE A 80 -0.16 -8.64 3.25
C ILE A 80 -1.03 -9.73 2.61
N VAL A 81 -1.02 -10.91 3.19
CA VAL A 81 -1.74 -12.06 2.66
C VAL A 81 -3.17 -12.08 3.17
N LEU A 82 -4.12 -12.24 2.26
CA LEU A 82 -5.51 -12.54 2.58
C LEU A 82 -5.68 -14.06 2.55
N SER A 83 -6.15 -14.65 3.64
CA SER A 83 -6.23 -16.10 3.76
C SER A 83 -7.56 -16.57 4.34
N ASN A 84 -7.90 -17.82 4.07
CA ASN A 84 -8.95 -18.55 4.78
C ASN A 84 -8.36 -19.32 5.97
N TYR A 85 -9.19 -19.69 6.93
CA TYR A 85 -8.75 -20.36 8.17
C TYR A 85 -7.94 -21.63 7.99
N ASN A 86 -8.10 -22.31 6.88
CA ASN A 86 -7.48 -23.63 6.62
C ASN A 86 -6.17 -23.54 5.82
N ASP A 87 -5.66 -22.36 5.59
CA ASP A 87 -4.50 -22.14 4.71
C ASP A 87 -3.17 -21.95 5.45
N PHE A 88 -2.98 -22.58 6.59
CA PHE A 88 -1.78 -22.41 7.43
C PHE A 88 -0.47 -22.66 6.69
N ASP A 89 -0.39 -23.70 5.89
CA ASP A 89 0.83 -24.04 5.14
C ASP A 89 1.14 -22.99 4.08
N ASN A 90 0.13 -22.50 3.39
CA ASN A 90 0.27 -21.47 2.37
C ASN A 90 0.65 -20.12 3.00
N VAL A 91 0.02 -19.74 4.10
CA VAL A 91 0.38 -18.53 4.86
C VAL A 91 1.82 -18.61 5.34
N ARG A 92 2.20 -19.72 5.91
CA ARG A 92 3.59 -19.96 6.38
C ARG A 92 4.60 -19.84 5.24
N LYS A 93 4.30 -20.43 4.08
CA LYS A 93 5.12 -20.30 2.88
C LYS A 93 5.24 -18.85 2.42
N ALA A 94 4.13 -18.12 2.38
CA ALA A 94 4.10 -16.70 1.99
C ALA A 94 4.93 -15.84 2.94
N MET A 95 4.85 -16.08 4.24
CA MET A 95 5.67 -15.37 5.24
C MET A 95 7.16 -15.63 5.03
N LYS A 96 7.56 -16.84 4.70
CA LYS A 96 8.94 -17.18 4.34
C LYS A 96 9.40 -16.53 3.04
N MET A 97 8.48 -16.26 2.12
CA MET A 97 8.75 -15.58 0.86
C MET A 97 8.83 -14.05 1.00
N GLY A 98 8.54 -13.51 2.17
CA GLY A 98 8.68 -12.09 2.45
C GLY A 98 7.38 -11.31 2.63
N ALA A 99 6.23 -11.97 2.79
CA ALA A 99 5.01 -11.32 3.21
C ALA A 99 5.19 -10.70 4.60
N CYS A 100 4.66 -9.52 4.81
CA CYS A 100 4.83 -8.80 6.09
C CYS A 100 3.87 -9.29 7.17
N ASP A 101 2.66 -9.65 6.77
CA ASP A 101 1.61 -10.09 7.67
C ASP A 101 0.51 -10.83 6.89
N TYR A 102 -0.48 -11.34 7.60
CA TYR A 102 -1.64 -12.01 7.02
C TYR A 102 -2.92 -11.60 7.75
N ILE A 103 -4.04 -11.73 7.06
CA ILE A 103 -5.39 -11.41 7.56
C ILE A 103 -6.35 -12.50 7.10
N PHE A 104 -7.26 -12.90 7.98
CA PHE A 104 -8.34 -13.83 7.64
C PHE A 104 -9.48 -13.09 6.96
N LYS A 105 -9.79 -13.46 5.71
CA LYS A 105 -10.78 -12.80 4.86
C LYS A 105 -12.18 -12.71 5.47
N LEU A 106 -12.61 -13.78 6.14
CA LEU A 106 -14.01 -13.93 6.59
C LEU A 106 -14.31 -13.21 7.90
N THR A 107 -13.30 -12.91 8.69
CA THR A 107 -13.45 -12.35 10.03
C THR A 107 -12.77 -11.01 10.21
N VAL A 108 -12.17 -10.48 9.16
CA VAL A 108 -11.46 -9.20 9.24
C VAL A 108 -12.39 -8.06 9.61
N LYS A 109 -12.01 -7.34 10.64
CA LYS A 109 -12.65 -6.08 11.05
C LYS A 109 -11.82 -4.90 10.60
N THR A 110 -12.47 -3.76 10.44
CA THR A 110 -11.80 -2.51 10.05
C THR A 110 -10.62 -2.18 10.96
N GLU A 111 -10.81 -2.29 12.27
CA GLU A 111 -9.77 -2.00 13.26
C GLU A 111 -8.57 -2.93 13.15
N GLU A 112 -8.83 -4.22 12.93
CA GLU A 112 -7.77 -5.23 12.74
C GLU A 112 -6.95 -4.96 11.47
N LEU A 113 -7.63 -4.68 10.37
CA LEU A 113 -6.98 -4.36 9.11
C LEU A 113 -6.16 -3.07 9.21
N LEU A 114 -6.71 -2.03 9.84
CA LEU A 114 -5.99 -0.78 10.07
C LEU A 114 -4.75 -0.98 10.94
N LYS A 115 -4.85 -1.79 11.97
CA LYS A 115 -3.71 -2.11 12.84
C LYS A 115 -2.58 -2.79 12.06
N VAL A 116 -2.91 -3.78 11.23
CA VAL A 116 -1.93 -4.47 10.38
C VAL A 116 -1.32 -3.51 9.36
N LEU A 117 -2.14 -2.68 8.72
CA LEU A 117 -1.67 -1.67 7.77
C LEU A 117 -0.71 -0.67 8.42
N ASP A 118 -1.01 -0.22 9.63
CA ASP A 118 -0.15 0.71 10.36
C ASP A 118 1.19 0.07 10.72
N GLU A 119 1.19 -1.17 11.18
CA GLU A 119 2.41 -1.91 11.46
C GLU A 119 3.27 -2.13 10.21
N VAL A 120 2.66 -2.51 9.11
CA VAL A 120 3.36 -2.70 7.83
C VAL A 120 3.85 -1.37 7.27
N SER A 121 3.08 -0.31 7.44
CA SER A 121 3.45 1.01 6.94
C SER A 121 4.70 1.59 7.61
N LYS A 122 4.99 1.19 8.85
CA LYS A 122 6.23 1.55 9.56
C LYS A 122 7.47 0.94 8.93
N LYS A 123 7.31 -0.14 8.18
CA LYS A 123 8.40 -0.82 7.44
C LYS A 123 8.62 -0.22 6.05
N LEU A 124 7.74 0.67 5.60
CA LEU A 124 7.92 1.37 4.33
C LEU A 124 9.02 2.42 4.45
N PRO A 125 9.84 2.61 3.40
CA PRO A 125 10.80 3.69 3.38
C PRO A 125 10.06 5.03 3.46
N ILE A 126 10.64 5.98 4.19
CA ILE A 126 10.13 7.33 4.24
C ILE A 126 10.28 7.91 2.83
N LYS A 127 9.20 7.94 2.07
CA LYS A 127 9.15 8.75 0.86
C LYS A 127 9.21 10.20 1.33
N LYS A 128 10.34 10.84 1.13
CA LYS A 128 10.36 12.29 1.13
C LYS A 128 9.35 12.70 0.06
N GLU A 129 8.25 13.29 0.47
CA GLU A 129 7.37 13.94 -0.47
C GLU A 129 8.27 14.85 -1.29
N LYS A 130 8.34 14.59 -2.60
CA LYS A 130 8.95 15.56 -3.48
C LYS A 130 8.17 16.84 -3.22
N ALA A 131 8.85 17.85 -2.69
CA ALA A 131 8.28 19.17 -2.63
C ALA A 131 7.65 19.45 -4.00
N PRO A 132 6.44 20.03 -4.04
CA PRO A 132 5.81 20.34 -5.30
C PRO A 132 6.83 21.05 -6.17
N ASP A 133 6.94 20.58 -7.40
CA ASP A 133 7.98 20.97 -8.32
C ASP A 133 8.17 22.51 -8.25
N SER A 134 9.32 22.93 -7.78
CA SER A 134 9.62 24.33 -7.56
C SER A 134 9.61 25.15 -8.87
N SER A 135 9.56 24.50 -10.01
CA SER A 135 9.43 25.15 -11.31
C SER A 135 8.08 25.84 -11.52
N SER A 136 7.06 25.44 -10.80
CA SER A 136 5.73 26.08 -10.86
C SER A 136 5.54 27.14 -9.77
N CYS A 137 6.42 27.23 -8.82
CA CYS A 137 6.33 28.19 -7.73
C CYS A 137 7.43 29.27 -7.88
N THR A 138 7.04 30.43 -8.36
CA THR A 138 7.94 31.57 -8.53
C THR A 138 8.22 32.31 -7.23
N ILE A 139 7.57 31.92 -6.13
CA ILE A 139 7.72 32.55 -4.84
C ILE A 139 8.30 31.54 -3.87
N ARG A 140 9.54 31.75 -3.48
CA ARG A 140 10.14 31.05 -2.34
C ARG A 140 9.98 31.92 -1.10
N TYR A 141 9.44 31.32 -0.07
CA TYR A 141 9.42 31.93 1.24
C TYR A 141 10.74 31.63 1.93
N THR A 142 11.60 32.65 2.05
CA THR A 142 12.69 32.57 2.99
C THR A 142 12.15 33.09 4.31
N GLY A 143 11.80 32.17 5.18
CA GLY A 143 11.39 32.49 6.53
C GLY A 143 12.60 32.60 7.44
N TYR A 144 12.66 33.65 8.22
CA TYR A 144 13.54 33.74 9.37
C TYR A 144 12.71 33.98 10.62
N TRP A 145 13.21 33.46 11.69
CA TRP A 145 12.51 33.54 12.96
C TRP A 145 12.96 34.78 13.71
N LEU A 146 12.01 35.62 14.02
CA LEU A 146 12.22 36.75 14.93
C LEU A 146 11.20 36.62 16.07
N GLY A 147 11.68 36.38 17.29
CA GLY A 147 10.81 36.29 18.44
C GLY A 147 9.79 35.17 18.43
N GLY A 148 10.10 34.03 17.79
CA GLY A 148 9.22 32.89 17.68
C GLY A 148 8.27 32.93 16.50
N ASP A 149 8.19 33.99 15.77
CA ASP A 149 7.36 34.12 14.57
C ASP A 149 8.17 33.97 13.29
N ILE A 150 7.61 33.29 12.32
CA ILE A 150 8.22 33.22 11.00
C ILE A 150 7.92 34.48 10.24
N ILE A 151 8.95 35.28 10.00
CA ILE A 151 8.86 36.41 9.08
C ILE A 151 9.28 35.90 7.71
N CYS A 152 8.28 35.72 6.85
CA CYS A 152 8.51 35.31 5.47
C CYS A 152 8.86 36.54 4.64
N SER A 153 10.12 36.67 4.23
CA SER A 153 10.46 37.58 3.16
C SER A 153 10.27 36.89 1.82
N ARG A 154 9.53 37.53 0.95
CA ARG A 154 9.40 37.05 -0.42
C ARG A 154 10.63 37.45 -1.20
N ARG A 155 11.41 36.48 -1.63
CA ARG A 155 12.40 36.74 -2.67
C ARG A 155 11.88 36.12 -3.98
N ARG A 156 11.83 36.93 -5.01
CA ARG A 156 11.71 36.41 -6.36
C ARG A 156 13.00 35.72 -6.72
N VAL A 157 12.85 34.51 -7.19
CA VAL A 157 13.96 33.72 -7.69
C VAL A 157 13.98 33.83 -9.20
#